data_5619119268697d4f6014e6cea4c88e81
#
_entry.id   5619119268697d4f6014e6cea4c88e81
#
_cell.length_a   1.000
_cell.length_b   1.000
_cell.length_c   1.000
_cell.angle_alpha   90.00
_cell.angle_beta   90.00
_cell.angle_gamma   90.00
#
_symmetry.space_group_name_H-M   'P 1'
#
loop_
_entity.id
_entity.type
_entity.pdbx_description
1 polymer ?
#
loop_
_entity_poly.entity_id
_entity_poly.type
_entity_poly.pdbx_seq_one_letter_code
_entity_poly.pdbx_strand_id
1 'polypeptide(L)'
;VPPDSSLSTVRNAAAIYRENNCDAIIAIGGGSVIDTSKGANILVSEGGNDLLKYSGAHNLPKPLKPFFVVPTTSGTGSEVTMVAVISDTDKGVKLPFTSYFLMPNAAILDPRMTQTLPPHITAMTGMDALTHAVEAYTCLGHNPVSDAFATAAIRKVSENLMKVMDSPKDADGRLELAQASTMAGVAFSNSMVGLVHALGHSLGAVCHIPHGLCMSLFLPYVLEYNKEVNGDRIGELLLYLAGAEVYAATPKAQRADKAIQQIRAMRDELYQRCKLPRTLTETGKVTEGQLRQVAELTVNDGSIIYNPTEASIEDALAILRRAWI
;
A
#
# COMPACT_ATOMS: atom_id res chain seq x y z
N VAL A 1 -17.05 -2.39 9.14
CA VAL A 1 -16.72 -2.03 7.75
C VAL A 1 -16.22 -3.28 7.06
N PRO A 2 -16.82 -3.70 5.94
CA PRO A 2 -16.33 -4.81 5.15
C PRO A 2 -14.99 -4.46 4.46
N PRO A 3 -14.22 -5.47 3.99
CA PRO A 3 -13.11 -5.21 3.08
C PRO A 3 -13.57 -4.40 1.86
N ASP A 4 -12.72 -3.52 1.37
CA ASP A 4 -13.03 -2.54 0.33
C ASP A 4 -14.15 -1.56 0.75
N SER A 5 -13.76 -0.35 1.08
CA SER A 5 -14.67 0.75 1.47
C SER A 5 -15.73 1.00 0.39
N SER A 6 -17.00 0.77 0.65
CA SER A 6 -18.05 1.00 -0.35
C SER A 6 -18.80 2.32 -0.11
N LEU A 7 -19.35 2.90 -1.19
CA LEU A 7 -20.21 4.09 -1.10
C LEU A 7 -21.39 3.91 -0.12
N SER A 8 -21.98 2.71 -0.08
CA SER A 8 -23.07 2.40 0.85
C SER A 8 -22.61 2.45 2.31
N THR A 9 -21.43 1.86 2.60
CA THR A 9 -20.86 1.88 3.95
C THR A 9 -20.52 3.31 4.40
N VAL A 10 -19.98 4.12 3.51
CA VAL A 10 -19.70 5.55 3.76
C VAL A 10 -20.98 6.31 4.11
N ARG A 11 -22.06 6.13 3.31
CA ARG A 11 -23.35 6.78 3.58
C ARG A 11 -23.95 6.34 4.91
N ASN A 12 -23.87 5.05 5.24
CA ASN A 12 -24.34 4.53 6.53
C ASN A 12 -23.57 5.14 7.72
N ALA A 13 -22.24 5.24 7.63
CA ALA A 13 -21.43 5.86 8.66
C ALA A 13 -21.78 7.34 8.85
N ALA A 14 -22.00 8.07 7.75
CA ALA A 14 -22.42 9.47 7.80
C ALA A 14 -23.84 9.64 8.39
N ALA A 15 -24.76 8.71 8.14
CA ALA A 15 -26.09 8.71 8.75
C ALA A 15 -26.00 8.53 10.27
N ILE A 16 -25.26 7.52 10.74
CA ILE A 16 -25.03 7.27 12.19
C ILE A 16 -24.43 8.50 12.87
N TYR A 17 -23.45 9.14 12.24
CA TYR A 17 -22.84 10.37 12.76
C TYR A 17 -23.87 11.47 13.02
N ARG A 18 -24.78 11.71 12.04
CA ARG A 18 -25.82 12.75 12.12
C ARG A 18 -26.90 12.42 13.14
N GLU A 19 -27.37 11.17 13.14
CA GLU A 19 -28.43 10.69 14.06
C GLU A 19 -28.00 10.80 15.54
N ASN A 20 -26.70 10.65 15.81
CA ASN A 20 -26.16 10.72 17.16
C ASN A 20 -25.53 12.08 17.51
N ASN A 21 -25.68 13.10 16.65
CA ASN A 21 -25.12 14.43 16.82
C ASN A 21 -23.63 14.42 17.19
N CYS A 22 -22.84 13.57 16.52
CA CYS A 22 -21.40 13.50 16.75
C CYS A 22 -20.70 14.78 16.29
N ASP A 23 -19.57 15.12 16.91
CA ASP A 23 -18.76 16.30 16.60
C ASP A 23 -17.36 15.97 16.04
N ALA A 24 -16.95 14.70 16.19
CA ALA A 24 -15.68 14.18 15.70
C ALA A 24 -15.81 12.73 15.21
N ILE A 25 -14.77 12.22 14.54
CA ILE A 25 -14.69 10.81 14.10
C ILE A 25 -13.41 10.20 14.67
N ILE A 26 -13.52 8.99 15.24
CA ILE A 26 -12.39 8.17 15.59
C ILE A 26 -12.48 6.88 14.76
N ALA A 27 -11.52 6.64 13.86
CA ALA A 27 -11.41 5.42 13.09
C ALA A 27 -10.48 4.43 13.78
N ILE A 28 -11.01 3.29 14.22
CA ILE A 28 -10.23 2.19 14.78
C ILE A 28 -10.31 1.02 13.80
N GLY A 29 -9.24 0.78 13.00
CA GLY A 29 -9.26 -0.24 11.97
C GLY A 29 -8.10 -0.14 10.98
N GLY A 30 -8.10 -0.98 9.96
CA GLY A 30 -7.17 -0.92 8.84
C GLY A 30 -7.62 0.08 7.77
N GLY A 31 -6.94 0.07 6.61
CA GLY A 31 -7.17 1.01 5.51
C GLY A 31 -8.64 1.17 5.11
N SER A 32 -9.40 0.07 4.97
CA SER A 32 -10.83 0.14 4.60
C SER A 32 -11.67 0.92 5.62
N VAL A 33 -11.39 0.78 6.93
CA VAL A 33 -12.09 1.55 7.99
C VAL A 33 -11.70 3.01 7.91
N ILE A 34 -10.41 3.31 7.74
CA ILE A 34 -9.90 4.67 7.67
C ILE A 34 -10.48 5.38 6.45
N ASP A 35 -10.43 4.76 5.27
CA ASP A 35 -10.95 5.34 4.03
C ASP A 35 -12.47 5.55 4.07
N THR A 36 -13.23 4.58 4.62
CA THR A 36 -14.66 4.75 4.88
C THR A 36 -14.93 5.96 5.78
N SER A 37 -14.12 6.13 6.83
CA SER A 37 -14.24 7.24 7.78
C SER A 37 -13.88 8.58 7.13
N LYS A 38 -12.86 8.63 6.27
CA LYS A 38 -12.54 9.81 5.44
C LYS A 38 -13.72 10.18 4.53
N GLY A 39 -14.29 9.20 3.82
CA GLY A 39 -15.48 9.41 2.99
C GLY A 39 -16.70 9.89 3.79
N ALA A 40 -16.97 9.30 4.95
CA ALA A 40 -18.04 9.74 5.84
C ALA A 40 -17.79 11.18 6.33
N ASN A 41 -16.53 11.52 6.65
CA ASN A 41 -16.16 12.86 7.08
C ASN A 41 -16.43 13.91 5.99
N ILE A 42 -16.19 13.60 4.72
CA ILE A 42 -16.59 14.46 3.60
C ILE A 42 -18.10 14.73 3.68
N LEU A 43 -18.92 13.67 3.74
CA LEU A 43 -20.38 13.83 3.71
C LEU A 43 -20.94 14.61 4.90
N VAL A 44 -20.39 14.42 6.11
CA VAL A 44 -20.89 15.13 7.31
C VAL A 44 -20.37 16.55 7.40
N SER A 45 -19.23 16.87 6.79
CA SER A 45 -18.64 18.21 6.77
C SER A 45 -19.22 19.09 5.68
N GLU A 46 -19.48 18.52 4.50
CA GLU A 46 -19.99 19.26 3.33
C GLU A 46 -21.52 19.26 3.26
N GLY A 47 -22.18 18.33 3.97
CA GLY A 47 -23.63 18.12 3.89
C GLY A 47 -24.06 17.29 2.67
N GLY A 48 -25.26 16.73 2.73
CA GLY A 48 -25.78 15.89 1.65
C GLY A 48 -25.27 14.45 1.68
N ASN A 49 -25.54 13.67 0.60
CA ASN A 49 -25.21 12.26 0.48
C ASN A 49 -24.49 11.92 -0.82
N ASP A 50 -24.17 12.91 -1.64
CA ASP A 50 -23.47 12.73 -2.90
C ASP A 50 -21.96 12.89 -2.71
N LEU A 51 -21.27 11.76 -2.49
CA LEU A 51 -19.83 11.72 -2.35
C LEU A 51 -19.11 11.92 -3.69
N LEU A 52 -19.75 11.53 -4.82
CA LEU A 52 -19.09 11.47 -6.12
C LEU A 52 -18.60 12.84 -6.62
N LYS A 53 -19.28 13.91 -6.26
CA LYS A 53 -18.89 15.29 -6.64
C LYS A 53 -17.53 15.72 -6.06
N TYR A 54 -17.02 15.00 -5.06
CA TYR A 54 -15.71 15.26 -4.45
C TYR A 54 -14.62 14.29 -4.92
N SER A 55 -14.96 13.33 -5.81
CA SER A 55 -13.99 12.39 -6.39
C SER A 55 -12.92 13.12 -7.20
N GLY A 56 -11.71 12.55 -7.21
CA GLY A 56 -10.55 13.15 -7.85
C GLY A 56 -9.69 13.96 -6.87
N ALA A 57 -8.98 14.96 -7.38
CA ALA A 57 -7.98 15.69 -6.61
C ALA A 57 -8.44 17.11 -6.26
N HIS A 58 -8.29 17.48 -4.99
CA HIS A 58 -8.48 18.83 -4.45
C HIS A 58 -9.89 19.44 -4.63
N ASN A 59 -10.91 18.58 -4.67
CA ASN A 59 -12.31 18.99 -4.84
C ASN A 59 -13.02 19.34 -3.51
N LEU A 60 -12.32 19.29 -2.37
CA LEU A 60 -12.85 19.71 -1.08
C LEU A 60 -12.55 21.19 -0.84
N PRO A 61 -13.58 22.02 -0.52
CA PRO A 61 -13.41 23.47 -0.44
C PRO A 61 -12.92 23.97 0.94
N LYS A 62 -13.00 23.14 1.99
CA LYS A 62 -12.70 23.54 3.38
C LYS A 62 -12.26 22.37 4.25
N PRO A 63 -11.64 22.63 5.43
CA PRO A 63 -11.34 21.61 6.43
C PRO A 63 -12.56 20.80 6.86
N LEU A 64 -12.36 19.52 7.12
CA LEU A 64 -13.38 18.58 7.56
C LEU A 64 -13.52 18.59 9.09
N LYS A 65 -14.44 17.76 9.62
CA LYS A 65 -14.61 17.57 11.07
C LYS A 65 -13.36 16.95 11.69
N PRO A 66 -13.11 17.14 13.01
CA PRO A 66 -11.99 16.50 13.69
C PRO A 66 -11.97 15.00 13.47
N PHE A 67 -10.80 14.49 13.07
CA PHE A 67 -10.62 13.09 12.67
C PHE A 67 -9.36 12.50 13.28
N PHE A 68 -9.53 11.40 14.03
CA PHE A 68 -8.46 10.69 14.71
C PHE A 68 -8.43 9.24 14.25
N VAL A 69 -7.24 8.66 14.16
CA VAL A 69 -7.08 7.29 13.64
C VAL A 69 -6.24 6.45 14.58
N VAL A 70 -6.70 5.22 14.84
CA VAL A 70 -5.97 4.17 15.53
C VAL A 70 -5.86 2.98 14.57
N PRO A 71 -4.76 2.85 13.81
CA PRO A 71 -4.62 1.78 12.83
C PRO A 71 -4.51 0.42 13.52
N THR A 72 -5.19 -0.59 12.96
CA THR A 72 -5.12 -1.98 13.42
C THR A 72 -4.39 -2.90 12.43
N THR A 73 -3.78 -2.33 11.39
CA THR A 73 -2.89 -2.98 10.43
C THR A 73 -1.66 -2.12 10.21
N SER A 74 -0.53 -2.73 9.85
CA SER A 74 0.72 -2.03 9.55
C SER A 74 1.06 -2.20 8.07
N GLY A 75 0.40 -1.44 7.19
CA GLY A 75 0.53 -1.61 5.73
C GLY A 75 0.20 -0.35 4.94
N THR A 76 -1.04 0.08 4.99
CA THR A 76 -1.56 1.10 4.06
C THR A 76 -1.05 2.52 4.31
N GLY A 77 -0.63 2.84 5.54
CA GLY A 77 -0.27 4.21 5.91
C GLY A 77 -1.44 5.22 5.82
N SER A 78 -2.69 4.75 5.65
CA SER A 78 -3.84 5.64 5.44
C SER A 78 -4.06 6.62 6.60
N GLU A 79 -3.54 6.33 7.79
CA GLU A 79 -3.58 7.20 8.98
C GLU A 79 -2.82 8.52 8.81
N VAL A 80 -1.96 8.65 7.79
CA VAL A 80 -1.18 9.87 7.51
C VAL A 80 -1.27 10.31 6.05
N THR A 81 -2.20 9.77 5.28
CA THR A 81 -2.33 10.09 3.86
C THR A 81 -3.48 11.06 3.58
N MET A 82 -3.32 11.84 2.54
CA MET A 82 -4.35 12.74 1.99
C MET A 82 -5.29 12.04 1.01
N VAL A 83 -5.25 10.70 0.94
CA VAL A 83 -6.00 9.90 -0.03
C VAL A 83 -7.02 9.02 0.69
N ALA A 84 -8.17 8.80 0.08
CA ALA A 84 -9.11 7.73 0.37
C ALA A 84 -9.53 7.06 -0.93
N VAL A 85 -9.66 5.72 -0.92
CA VAL A 85 -10.14 4.96 -2.07
C VAL A 85 -11.47 4.31 -1.69
N ILE A 86 -12.54 4.67 -2.40
CA ILE A 86 -13.91 4.19 -2.13
C ILE A 86 -14.41 3.43 -3.36
N SER A 87 -14.96 2.24 -3.14
CA SER A 87 -15.52 1.41 -4.20
C SER A 87 -16.95 1.82 -4.53
N ASP A 88 -17.21 2.09 -5.80
CA ASP A 88 -18.56 2.11 -6.37
C ASP A 88 -18.87 0.67 -6.84
N THR A 89 -19.52 -0.10 -5.95
CA THR A 89 -19.83 -1.51 -6.21
C THR A 89 -20.82 -1.72 -7.35
N ASP A 90 -21.66 -0.71 -7.60
CA ASP A 90 -22.68 -0.79 -8.67
C ASP A 90 -22.02 -0.65 -10.04
N LYS A 91 -20.94 0.12 -10.14
CA LYS A 91 -20.16 0.32 -11.36
C LYS A 91 -18.91 -0.56 -11.47
N GLY A 92 -18.52 -1.25 -10.38
CA GLY A 92 -17.31 -2.06 -10.33
C GLY A 92 -16.02 -1.24 -10.44
N VAL A 93 -16.00 0.01 -9.94
CA VAL A 93 -14.84 0.91 -10.03
C VAL A 93 -14.40 1.40 -8.66
N LYS A 94 -13.11 1.66 -8.50
CA LYS A 94 -12.53 2.33 -7.34
C LYS A 94 -12.35 3.81 -7.62
N LEU A 95 -12.85 4.65 -6.73
CA LEU A 95 -12.86 6.11 -6.85
C LEU A 95 -11.84 6.69 -5.87
N PRO A 96 -10.78 7.35 -6.35
CA PRO A 96 -9.86 8.07 -5.49
C PRO A 96 -10.44 9.42 -5.08
N PHE A 97 -10.16 9.80 -3.85
CA PHE A 97 -10.40 11.13 -3.29
C PHE A 97 -9.07 11.62 -2.73
N THR A 98 -8.57 12.74 -3.21
CA THR A 98 -7.28 13.29 -2.80
C THR A 98 -7.44 14.73 -2.35
N SER A 99 -7.11 15.01 -1.09
CA SER A 99 -7.11 16.36 -0.54
C SER A 99 -6.34 16.41 0.77
N TYR A 100 -5.62 17.50 1.03
CA TYR A 100 -4.99 17.77 2.32
C TYR A 100 -6.00 17.74 3.48
N PHE A 101 -7.27 18.04 3.23
CA PHE A 101 -8.32 18.02 4.26
C PHE A 101 -8.74 16.60 4.67
N LEU A 102 -8.30 15.55 3.96
CA LEU A 102 -8.52 14.15 4.34
C LEU A 102 -7.50 13.62 5.35
N MET A 103 -6.42 14.37 5.59
CA MET A 103 -5.42 13.95 6.57
C MET A 103 -6.01 13.97 7.98
N PRO A 104 -5.84 12.90 8.77
CA PRO A 104 -6.25 12.88 10.17
C PRO A 104 -5.55 13.96 11.00
N ASN A 105 -6.23 14.47 12.01
CA ASN A 105 -5.65 15.41 12.97
C ASN A 105 -4.58 14.74 13.85
N ALA A 106 -4.74 13.43 14.14
CA ALA A 106 -3.74 12.63 14.80
C ALA A 106 -3.89 11.15 14.44
N ALA A 107 -2.76 10.44 14.37
CA ALA A 107 -2.67 8.99 14.31
C ALA A 107 -2.08 8.47 15.62
N ILE A 108 -2.71 7.46 16.21
CA ILE A 108 -2.29 6.85 17.48
C ILE A 108 -1.81 5.44 17.18
N LEU A 109 -0.49 5.23 17.23
CA LEU A 109 0.13 3.93 16.98
C LEU A 109 0.23 3.16 18.31
N ASP A 110 -0.66 2.21 18.49
CA ASP A 110 -0.67 1.33 19.67
C ASP A 110 -0.39 -0.11 19.22
N PRO A 111 0.76 -0.70 19.63
CA PRO A 111 1.13 -2.05 19.21
C PRO A 111 0.10 -3.12 19.61
N ARG A 112 -0.67 -2.89 20.67
CA ARG A 112 -1.73 -3.79 21.11
C ARG A 112 -2.81 -3.99 20.04
N MET A 113 -3.04 -3.00 19.18
CA MET A 113 -4.05 -3.04 18.14
C MET A 113 -3.72 -4.01 17.00
N THR A 114 -2.46 -4.43 16.87
CA THR A 114 -2.00 -5.35 15.83
C THR A 114 -1.59 -6.73 16.36
N GLN A 115 -1.53 -6.96 17.68
CA GLN A 115 -1.07 -8.22 18.28
C GLN A 115 -1.96 -9.43 17.97
N THR A 116 -3.23 -9.20 17.62
CA THR A 116 -4.19 -10.26 17.29
C THR A 116 -4.35 -10.50 15.80
N LEU A 117 -3.58 -9.78 14.95
CA LEU A 117 -3.64 -9.98 13.51
C LEU A 117 -3.21 -11.40 13.12
N PRO A 118 -3.98 -12.08 12.27
CA PRO A 118 -3.56 -13.35 11.68
C PRO A 118 -2.21 -13.21 10.96
N PRO A 119 -1.36 -14.25 10.99
CA PRO A 119 -0.03 -14.20 10.35
C PRO A 119 -0.07 -13.77 8.87
N HIS A 120 -1.02 -14.26 8.09
CA HIS A 120 -1.14 -13.91 6.67
C HIS A 120 -1.50 -12.42 6.46
N ILE A 121 -2.28 -11.81 7.38
CA ILE A 121 -2.56 -10.37 7.31
C ILE A 121 -1.31 -9.57 7.67
N THR A 122 -0.58 -9.95 8.74
CA THR A 122 0.69 -9.32 9.10
C THR A 122 1.68 -9.37 7.93
N ALA A 123 1.79 -10.52 7.25
CA ALA A 123 2.66 -10.70 6.10
C ALA A 123 2.26 -9.80 4.91
N MET A 124 0.98 -9.82 4.53
CA MET A 124 0.47 -8.99 3.42
C MET A 124 0.66 -7.51 3.68
N THR A 125 0.32 -7.04 4.90
CA THR A 125 0.42 -5.62 5.21
C THR A 125 1.87 -5.17 5.38
N GLY A 126 2.75 -6.01 5.93
CA GLY A 126 4.19 -5.72 5.98
C GLY A 126 4.83 -5.60 4.59
N MET A 127 4.44 -6.48 3.65
CA MET A 127 4.88 -6.38 2.26
C MET A 127 4.28 -5.16 1.54
N ASP A 128 3.08 -4.75 1.90
CA ASP A 128 2.43 -3.53 1.41
C ASP A 128 3.23 -2.29 1.84
N ALA A 129 3.53 -2.16 3.14
CA ALA A 129 4.36 -1.07 3.66
C ALA A 129 5.76 -1.05 3.01
N LEU A 130 6.38 -2.22 2.80
CA LEU A 130 7.65 -2.33 2.09
C LEU A 130 7.53 -1.83 0.65
N THR A 131 6.47 -2.22 -0.05
CA THR A 131 6.24 -1.82 -1.45
C THR A 131 6.02 -0.31 -1.56
N HIS A 132 5.18 0.27 -0.68
CA HIS A 132 5.00 1.71 -0.61
C HIS A 132 6.33 2.44 -0.46
N ALA A 133 7.17 2.01 0.48
CA ALA A 133 8.45 2.65 0.74
C ALA A 133 9.44 2.45 -0.42
N VAL A 134 9.51 1.26 -1.01
CA VAL A 134 10.37 0.96 -2.15
C VAL A 134 9.96 1.77 -3.38
N GLU A 135 8.67 1.81 -3.72
CA GLU A 135 8.21 2.60 -4.85
C GLU A 135 8.36 4.10 -4.59
N ALA A 136 8.05 4.59 -3.39
CA ALA A 136 8.29 5.98 -3.01
C ALA A 136 9.76 6.39 -3.20
N TYR A 137 10.68 5.48 -2.88
CA TYR A 137 12.11 5.71 -3.06
C TYR A 137 12.55 5.64 -4.52
N THR A 138 11.97 4.76 -5.34
CA THR A 138 12.42 4.49 -6.70
C THR A 138 11.61 5.20 -7.80
N CYS A 139 10.47 5.82 -7.50
CA CYS A 139 9.62 6.49 -8.49
C CYS A 139 10.20 7.83 -8.97
N LEU A 140 9.65 8.36 -10.05
CA LEU A 140 10.05 9.66 -10.62
C LEU A 140 9.75 10.86 -9.70
N GLY A 141 8.76 10.74 -8.83
CA GLY A 141 8.37 11.80 -7.88
C GLY A 141 9.18 11.85 -6.59
N HIS A 142 10.17 10.97 -6.42
CA HIS A 142 11.00 10.91 -5.22
C HIS A 142 11.71 12.26 -4.94
N ASN A 143 11.94 12.54 -3.67
CA ASN A 143 12.65 13.73 -3.21
C ASN A 143 13.33 13.45 -1.87
N PRO A 144 14.28 14.31 -1.41
CA PRO A 144 15.03 14.06 -0.19
C PRO A 144 14.19 13.82 1.07
N VAL A 145 13.00 14.43 1.16
CA VAL A 145 12.09 14.26 2.31
C VAL A 145 11.42 12.89 2.24
N SER A 146 10.82 12.54 1.09
CA SER A 146 10.20 11.22 0.91
C SER A 146 11.24 10.09 1.04
N ASP A 147 12.46 10.30 0.52
CA ASP A 147 13.55 9.33 0.61
C ASP A 147 13.96 9.02 2.06
N ALA A 148 14.02 10.05 2.92
CA ALA A 148 14.33 9.85 4.33
C ALA A 148 13.31 8.95 5.05
N PHE A 149 12.02 9.17 4.79
CA PHE A 149 10.95 8.32 5.34
C PHE A 149 10.93 6.94 4.70
N ALA A 150 11.09 6.84 3.39
CA ALA A 150 11.09 5.57 2.65
C ALA A 150 12.21 4.65 3.14
N THR A 151 13.44 5.15 3.25
CA THR A 151 14.60 4.35 3.68
C THR A 151 14.47 3.88 5.13
N ALA A 152 13.92 4.72 6.02
CA ALA A 152 13.62 4.33 7.39
C ALA A 152 12.54 3.24 7.45
N ALA A 153 11.49 3.36 6.64
CA ALA A 153 10.42 2.36 6.55
C ALA A 153 10.94 1.00 6.03
N ILE A 154 11.73 0.99 4.95
CA ILE A 154 12.34 -0.23 4.39
C ILE A 154 13.15 -0.96 5.47
N ARG A 155 14.02 -0.24 6.18
CA ARG A 155 14.84 -0.82 7.25
C ARG A 155 13.98 -1.43 8.35
N LYS A 156 12.98 -0.68 8.86
CA LYS A 156 12.10 -1.16 9.93
C LYS A 156 11.33 -2.42 9.53
N VAL A 157 10.79 -2.49 8.31
CA VAL A 157 10.13 -3.71 7.81
C VAL A 157 11.11 -4.86 7.73
N SER A 158 12.30 -4.64 7.13
CA SER A 158 13.31 -5.68 6.93
C SER A 158 13.82 -6.27 8.25
N GLU A 159 13.98 -5.43 9.26
CA GLU A 159 14.47 -5.85 10.58
C GLU A 159 13.40 -6.53 11.45
N ASN A 160 12.11 -6.22 11.25
CA ASN A 160 11.08 -6.59 12.22
C ASN A 160 9.99 -7.51 11.67
N LEU A 161 9.75 -7.59 10.34
CA LEU A 161 8.64 -8.39 9.82
C LEU A 161 8.77 -9.85 10.22
N MET A 162 9.93 -10.48 10.01
CA MET A 162 10.13 -11.89 10.37
C MET A 162 10.11 -12.12 11.88
N LYS A 163 10.66 -11.19 12.69
CA LYS A 163 10.60 -11.26 14.15
C LYS A 163 9.14 -11.27 14.64
N VAL A 164 8.31 -10.39 14.10
CA VAL A 164 6.89 -10.33 14.45
C VAL A 164 6.13 -11.56 13.95
N MET A 165 6.50 -12.13 12.79
CA MET A 165 5.91 -13.39 12.31
C MET A 165 6.23 -14.56 13.26
N ASP A 166 7.45 -14.61 13.82
CA ASP A 166 7.89 -15.65 14.76
C ASP A 166 7.38 -15.39 16.20
N SER A 167 7.18 -14.10 16.55
CA SER A 167 6.70 -13.66 17.86
C SER A 167 5.54 -12.65 17.73
N PRO A 168 4.32 -13.10 17.42
CA PRO A 168 3.20 -12.21 17.07
C PRO A 168 2.77 -11.22 18.18
N LYS A 169 3.16 -11.46 19.42
CA LYS A 169 2.86 -10.61 20.58
C LYS A 169 4.00 -9.66 20.98
N ASP A 170 5.11 -9.66 20.24
CA ASP A 170 6.21 -8.72 20.45
C ASP A 170 5.71 -7.29 20.22
N ALA A 171 5.54 -6.54 21.30
CA ALA A 171 4.99 -5.19 21.25
C ALA A 171 5.94 -4.21 20.57
N ASP A 172 7.24 -4.35 20.80
CA ASP A 172 8.25 -3.47 20.19
C ASP A 172 8.31 -3.71 18.68
N GLY A 173 8.38 -4.97 18.24
CA GLY A 173 8.34 -5.30 16.81
C GLY A 173 7.03 -4.86 16.14
N ARG A 174 5.88 -4.98 16.82
CA ARG A 174 4.60 -4.46 16.31
C ARG A 174 4.60 -2.94 16.17
N LEU A 175 5.17 -2.22 17.15
CA LEU A 175 5.29 -0.76 17.07
C LEU A 175 6.24 -0.36 15.93
N GLU A 176 7.36 -1.07 15.75
CA GLU A 176 8.30 -0.84 14.64
C GLU A 176 7.62 -1.01 13.27
N LEU A 177 6.78 -2.05 13.10
CA LEU A 177 6.01 -2.24 11.87
C LEU A 177 4.92 -1.16 11.69
N ALA A 178 4.25 -0.73 12.75
CA ALA A 178 3.28 0.36 12.67
C ALA A 178 3.95 1.67 12.25
N GLN A 179 5.10 2.00 12.85
CA GLN A 179 5.90 3.16 12.45
C GLN A 179 6.38 3.04 11.00
N ALA A 180 6.82 1.86 10.56
CA ALA A 180 7.22 1.62 9.17
C ALA A 180 6.08 1.92 8.18
N SER A 181 4.88 1.43 8.47
CA SER A 181 3.67 1.71 7.67
C SER A 181 3.37 3.21 7.59
N THR A 182 3.40 3.89 8.74
CA THR A 182 3.21 5.34 8.81
C THR A 182 4.28 6.10 8.02
N MET A 183 5.57 5.73 8.18
CA MET A 183 6.66 6.35 7.43
C MET A 183 6.53 6.11 5.92
N ALA A 184 6.17 4.90 5.51
CA ALA A 184 5.88 4.59 4.10
C ALA A 184 4.70 5.44 3.58
N GLY A 185 3.65 5.63 4.39
CA GLY A 185 2.52 6.50 4.11
C GLY A 185 2.93 7.96 3.87
N VAL A 186 3.79 8.51 4.72
CA VAL A 186 4.36 9.86 4.53
C VAL A 186 5.21 9.90 3.26
N ALA A 187 6.05 8.88 3.02
CA ALA A 187 6.92 8.84 1.85
C ALA A 187 6.10 8.89 0.55
N PHE A 188 5.20 7.93 0.34
CA PHE A 188 4.46 7.87 -0.93
C PHE A 188 3.44 9.01 -1.11
N SER A 189 2.93 9.59 -0.03
CA SER A 189 2.07 10.78 -0.12
C SER A 189 2.82 12.01 -0.66
N ASN A 190 4.14 12.02 -0.60
CA ASN A 190 5.00 13.11 -1.06
C ASN A 190 5.85 12.76 -2.30
N SER A 191 5.79 11.54 -2.80
CA SER A 191 6.54 11.08 -3.99
C SER A 191 5.69 10.32 -5.00
N MET A 192 4.57 9.77 -4.57
CA MET A 192 3.73 8.81 -5.29
C MET A 192 4.29 7.38 -5.26
N VAL A 193 3.64 6.47 -6.00
CA VAL A 193 4.01 5.06 -6.19
C VAL A 193 4.22 4.79 -7.69
N GLY A 194 4.28 3.53 -8.13
CA GLY A 194 4.58 3.21 -9.52
C GLY A 194 3.82 1.99 -10.05
N LEU A 195 4.50 1.23 -10.90
CA LEU A 195 3.93 0.11 -11.65
C LEU A 195 3.51 -1.08 -10.77
N VAL A 196 4.10 -1.27 -9.58
CA VAL A 196 3.64 -2.34 -8.66
C VAL A 196 2.21 -2.06 -8.24
N HIS A 197 1.92 -0.82 -7.85
CA HIS A 197 0.56 -0.41 -7.46
C HIS A 197 -0.39 -0.45 -8.65
N ALA A 198 0.01 0.01 -9.85
CA ALA A 198 -0.83 -0.05 -11.04
C ALA A 198 -1.25 -1.50 -11.38
N LEU A 199 -0.31 -2.45 -11.37
CA LEU A 199 -0.58 -3.87 -11.54
C LEU A 199 -1.46 -4.44 -10.42
N GLY A 200 -1.16 -4.06 -9.18
CA GLY A 200 -1.88 -4.55 -8.02
C GLY A 200 -3.32 -4.06 -7.92
N HIS A 201 -3.59 -2.80 -8.24
CA HIS A 201 -4.94 -2.25 -8.32
C HIS A 201 -5.75 -3.00 -9.38
N SER A 202 -5.17 -3.19 -10.56
CA SER A 202 -5.81 -3.87 -11.69
C SER A 202 -6.10 -5.35 -11.38
N LEU A 203 -5.12 -6.06 -10.79
CA LEU A 203 -5.31 -7.46 -10.37
C LEU A 203 -6.38 -7.58 -9.28
N GLY A 204 -6.35 -6.69 -8.29
CA GLY A 204 -7.33 -6.65 -7.22
C GLY A 204 -8.75 -6.39 -7.72
N ALA A 205 -8.90 -5.51 -8.72
CA ALA A 205 -10.19 -5.20 -9.32
C ALA A 205 -10.76 -6.38 -10.14
N VAL A 206 -9.93 -7.04 -10.94
CA VAL A 206 -10.37 -8.14 -11.83
C VAL A 206 -10.51 -9.47 -11.09
N CYS A 207 -9.57 -9.80 -10.20
CA CYS A 207 -9.45 -11.13 -9.60
C CYS A 207 -9.79 -11.17 -8.11
N HIS A 208 -10.14 -10.03 -7.50
CA HIS A 208 -10.45 -9.91 -6.07
C HIS A 208 -9.33 -10.45 -5.16
N ILE A 209 -8.09 -10.18 -5.54
CA ILE A 209 -6.90 -10.48 -4.73
C ILE A 209 -6.70 -9.35 -3.71
N PRO A 210 -6.43 -9.66 -2.42
CA PRO A 210 -6.14 -8.65 -1.42
C PRO A 210 -4.97 -7.74 -1.83
N HIS A 211 -5.11 -6.43 -1.62
CA HIS A 211 -4.15 -5.41 -2.07
C HIS A 211 -2.71 -5.72 -1.66
N GLY A 212 -2.44 -5.94 -0.37
CA GLY A 212 -1.08 -6.20 0.11
C GLY A 212 -0.46 -7.50 -0.46
N LEU A 213 -1.30 -8.49 -0.84
CA LEU A 213 -0.82 -9.67 -1.56
C LEU A 213 -0.40 -9.30 -2.98
N CYS A 214 -1.17 -8.47 -3.70
CA CYS A 214 -0.79 -7.97 -5.02
C CYS A 214 0.57 -7.26 -4.98
N MET A 215 0.80 -6.43 -3.97
CA MET A 215 2.08 -5.73 -3.77
C MET A 215 3.23 -6.73 -3.62
N SER A 216 3.06 -7.74 -2.76
CA SER A 216 4.05 -8.81 -2.58
C SER A 216 4.33 -9.57 -3.87
N LEU A 217 3.30 -9.87 -4.65
CA LEU A 217 3.45 -10.63 -5.90
C LEU A 217 4.30 -9.88 -6.95
N PHE A 218 4.07 -8.58 -7.13
CA PHE A 218 4.66 -7.84 -8.26
C PHE A 218 5.97 -7.13 -7.95
N LEU A 219 6.25 -6.79 -6.69
CA LEU A 219 7.40 -5.97 -6.32
C LEU A 219 8.74 -6.43 -6.94
N PRO A 220 9.18 -7.70 -6.85
CA PRO A 220 10.46 -8.08 -7.40
C PRO A 220 10.49 -8.04 -8.93
N TYR A 221 9.39 -8.31 -9.60
CA TYR A 221 9.33 -8.32 -11.08
C TYR A 221 9.33 -6.92 -11.66
N VAL A 222 8.68 -5.95 -11.00
CA VAL A 222 8.71 -4.55 -11.42
C VAL A 222 10.08 -3.93 -11.17
N LEU A 223 10.75 -4.27 -10.07
CA LEU A 223 12.13 -3.83 -9.85
C LEU A 223 13.07 -4.37 -10.91
N GLU A 224 12.91 -5.62 -11.36
CA GLU A 224 13.67 -6.18 -12.48
C GLU A 224 13.38 -5.46 -13.80
N TYR A 225 12.12 -5.09 -14.04
CA TYR A 225 11.72 -4.32 -15.21
C TYR A 225 12.35 -2.92 -15.22
N ASN A 226 12.37 -2.25 -14.07
CA ASN A 226 12.92 -0.90 -13.93
C ASN A 226 14.46 -0.88 -13.83
N LYS A 227 15.13 -2.04 -13.70
CA LYS A 227 16.57 -2.12 -13.36
C LYS A 227 17.47 -1.46 -14.40
N GLU A 228 17.15 -1.53 -15.68
CA GLU A 228 17.97 -0.94 -16.73
C GLU A 228 18.06 0.59 -16.60
N VAL A 229 16.95 1.24 -16.27
CA VAL A 229 16.84 2.70 -16.16
C VAL A 229 17.22 3.19 -14.76
N ASN A 230 16.86 2.43 -13.71
CA ASN A 230 16.94 2.88 -12.32
C ASN A 230 17.81 1.96 -11.42
N GLY A 231 18.75 1.23 -12.03
CA GLY A 231 19.54 0.20 -11.34
C GLY A 231 20.38 0.71 -10.19
N ASP A 232 20.97 1.91 -10.27
CA ASP A 232 21.74 2.51 -9.20
C ASP A 232 20.88 2.72 -7.95
N ARG A 233 19.69 3.27 -8.13
CA ARG A 233 18.76 3.56 -7.03
C ARG A 233 18.14 2.27 -6.44
N ILE A 234 17.83 1.29 -7.30
CA ILE A 234 17.43 -0.06 -6.85
C ILE A 234 18.58 -0.71 -6.05
N GLY A 235 19.82 -0.52 -6.49
CA GLY A 235 21.00 -1.03 -5.79
C GLY A 235 21.20 -0.44 -4.39
N GLU A 236 20.84 0.83 -4.20
CA GLU A 236 20.89 1.48 -2.88
C GLU A 236 19.92 0.86 -1.88
N LEU A 237 18.81 0.27 -2.33
CA LEU A 237 17.87 -0.45 -1.45
C LEU A 237 18.56 -1.55 -0.64
N LEU A 238 19.65 -2.14 -1.17
CA LEU A 238 20.39 -3.20 -0.48
C LEU A 238 20.91 -2.76 0.89
N LEU A 239 21.28 -1.47 1.03
CA LEU A 239 21.73 -0.90 2.30
C LEU A 239 20.65 -0.99 3.38
N TYR A 240 19.40 -0.77 3.00
CA TYR A 240 18.27 -0.74 3.92
C TYR A 240 17.62 -2.11 4.11
N LEU A 241 17.71 -2.97 3.10
CA LEU A 241 17.17 -4.34 3.14
C LEU A 241 18.08 -5.33 3.87
N ALA A 242 19.42 -5.19 3.73
CA ALA A 242 20.38 -6.18 4.20
C ALA A 242 21.48 -5.62 5.12
N GLY A 243 21.53 -4.30 5.32
CA GLY A 243 22.50 -3.63 6.18
C GLY A 243 23.80 -3.24 5.50
N ALA A 244 24.58 -2.41 6.22
CA ALA A 244 25.78 -1.75 5.70
C ALA A 244 26.91 -2.74 5.32
N GLU A 245 27.05 -3.83 6.06
CA GLU A 245 28.09 -4.83 5.80
C GLU A 245 27.85 -5.54 4.46
N VAL A 246 26.62 -6.01 4.23
CA VAL A 246 26.24 -6.68 2.96
C VAL A 246 26.37 -5.71 1.80
N TYR A 247 25.92 -4.46 1.99
CA TYR A 247 26.00 -3.42 0.98
C TYR A 247 27.46 -3.11 0.60
N ALA A 248 28.35 -2.95 1.58
CA ALA A 248 29.76 -2.65 1.36
C ALA A 248 30.49 -3.81 0.69
N ALA A 249 30.17 -5.06 1.07
CA ALA A 249 30.77 -6.27 0.48
C ALA A 249 30.27 -6.58 -0.94
N THR A 250 29.16 -5.98 -1.38
CA THR A 250 28.56 -6.26 -2.69
C THR A 250 29.07 -5.25 -3.73
N PRO A 251 29.69 -5.70 -4.84
CA PRO A 251 30.10 -4.83 -5.94
C PRO A 251 28.94 -4.01 -6.48
N LYS A 252 29.15 -2.74 -6.82
CA LYS A 252 28.10 -1.79 -7.26
C LYS A 252 27.20 -2.41 -8.35
N ALA A 253 27.78 -3.06 -9.36
CA ALA A 253 27.06 -3.65 -10.48
C ALA A 253 26.13 -4.82 -10.09
N GLN A 254 26.30 -5.39 -8.89
CA GLN A 254 25.49 -6.53 -8.41
C GLN A 254 24.46 -6.12 -7.35
N ARG A 255 24.49 -4.86 -6.87
CA ARG A 255 23.65 -4.40 -5.75
C ARG A 255 22.16 -4.46 -6.06
N ALA A 256 21.76 -4.07 -7.28
CA ALA A 256 20.37 -4.11 -7.70
C ALA A 256 19.82 -5.54 -7.69
N ASP A 257 20.56 -6.49 -8.29
CA ASP A 257 20.15 -7.90 -8.29
C ASP A 257 20.11 -8.47 -6.87
N LYS A 258 21.07 -8.09 -6.04
CA LYS A 258 21.12 -8.53 -4.65
C LYS A 258 19.96 -7.97 -3.83
N ALA A 259 19.57 -6.70 -4.03
CA ALA A 259 18.40 -6.10 -3.39
C ALA A 259 17.10 -6.83 -3.79
N ILE A 260 16.92 -7.13 -5.07
CA ILE A 260 15.78 -7.90 -5.56
C ILE A 260 15.76 -9.32 -4.97
N GLN A 261 16.93 -9.95 -4.85
CA GLN A 261 17.06 -11.27 -4.20
C GLN A 261 16.66 -11.23 -2.72
N GLN A 262 16.98 -10.18 -1.97
CA GLN A 262 16.53 -10.01 -0.58
C GLN A 262 15.01 -9.96 -0.47
N ILE A 263 14.34 -9.23 -1.37
CA ILE A 263 12.88 -9.17 -1.41
C ILE A 263 12.28 -10.54 -1.75
N ARG A 264 12.86 -11.29 -2.70
CA ARG A 264 12.45 -12.67 -3.01
C ARG A 264 12.64 -13.61 -1.81
N ALA A 265 13.77 -13.53 -1.14
CA ALA A 265 14.05 -14.32 0.06
C ALA A 265 13.02 -14.03 1.17
N MET A 266 12.67 -12.76 1.38
CA MET A 266 11.63 -12.38 2.34
C MET A 266 10.27 -13.01 1.98
N ARG A 267 9.88 -13.02 0.70
CA ARG A 267 8.65 -13.68 0.23
C ARG A 267 8.68 -15.18 0.48
N ASP A 268 9.84 -15.85 0.22
CA ASP A 268 10.01 -17.28 0.47
C ASP A 268 9.90 -17.61 1.97
N GLU A 269 10.45 -16.77 2.84
CA GLU A 269 10.30 -16.90 4.28
C GLU A 269 8.84 -16.72 4.75
N LEU A 270 8.11 -15.77 4.18
CA LEU A 270 6.68 -15.57 4.46
C LEU A 270 5.85 -16.76 3.97
N TYR A 271 6.19 -17.34 2.80
CA TYR A 271 5.55 -18.56 2.34
C TYR A 271 5.77 -19.73 3.31
N GLN A 272 6.98 -19.90 3.85
CA GLN A 272 7.25 -20.96 4.83
C GLN A 272 6.43 -20.78 6.10
N ARG A 273 6.31 -19.54 6.60
CA ARG A 273 5.65 -19.22 7.87
C ARG A 273 4.12 -19.23 7.80
N CYS A 274 3.54 -18.71 6.74
CA CYS A 274 2.08 -18.53 6.66
C CYS A 274 1.46 -18.87 5.30
N LYS A 275 2.22 -19.49 4.40
CA LYS A 275 1.79 -19.86 3.05
C LYS A 275 1.30 -18.66 2.23
N LEU A 276 1.94 -17.49 2.42
CA LEU A 276 1.66 -16.32 1.59
C LEU A 276 2.00 -16.65 0.12
N PRO A 277 1.04 -16.56 -0.83
CA PRO A 277 1.30 -16.88 -2.23
C PRO A 277 2.45 -16.06 -2.83
N ARG A 278 3.31 -16.70 -3.62
CA ARG A 278 4.47 -16.08 -4.30
C ARG A 278 4.25 -15.91 -5.79
N THR A 279 3.24 -16.61 -6.33
CA THR A 279 2.88 -16.58 -7.75
C THR A 279 1.38 -16.37 -7.91
N LEU A 280 0.96 -15.97 -9.11
CA LEU A 280 -0.47 -15.76 -9.40
C LEU A 280 -1.24 -17.08 -9.32
N THR A 281 -0.64 -18.21 -9.75
CA THR A 281 -1.26 -19.52 -9.67
C THR A 281 -1.45 -20.02 -8.24
N GLU A 282 -0.51 -19.72 -7.33
CA GLU A 282 -0.64 -20.07 -5.90
C GLU A 282 -1.81 -19.36 -5.22
N THR A 283 -2.34 -18.27 -5.79
CA THR A 283 -3.54 -17.58 -5.25
C THR A 283 -4.82 -18.40 -5.41
N GLY A 284 -4.86 -19.31 -6.39
CA GLY A 284 -6.04 -20.10 -6.73
C GLY A 284 -7.23 -19.30 -7.29
N LYS A 285 -7.04 -18.01 -7.58
CA LYS A 285 -8.12 -17.09 -8.00
C LYS A 285 -7.89 -16.46 -9.37
N VAL A 286 -6.67 -16.48 -9.88
CA VAL A 286 -6.32 -15.86 -11.16
C VAL A 286 -6.32 -16.90 -12.26
N THR A 287 -6.89 -16.58 -13.40
CA THR A 287 -6.84 -17.41 -14.61
C THR A 287 -6.00 -16.72 -15.69
N GLU A 288 -5.36 -17.50 -16.56
CA GLU A 288 -4.51 -16.94 -17.62
C GLU A 288 -5.30 -16.00 -18.57
N GLY A 289 -6.58 -16.32 -18.81
CA GLY A 289 -7.46 -15.50 -19.64
C GLY A 289 -7.72 -14.09 -19.09
N GLN A 290 -7.54 -13.87 -17.79
CA GLN A 290 -7.72 -12.56 -17.15
C GLN A 290 -6.48 -11.65 -17.29
N LEU A 291 -5.29 -12.20 -17.59
CA LEU A 291 -4.04 -11.44 -17.59
C LEU A 291 -4.07 -10.28 -18.59
N ARG A 292 -4.67 -10.47 -19.76
CA ARG A 292 -4.80 -9.41 -20.76
C ARG A 292 -5.62 -8.24 -20.25
N GLN A 293 -6.76 -8.51 -19.63
CA GLN A 293 -7.62 -7.48 -19.04
C GLN A 293 -6.90 -6.72 -17.92
N VAL A 294 -6.16 -7.44 -17.06
CA VAL A 294 -5.35 -6.82 -15.99
C VAL A 294 -4.30 -5.88 -16.61
N ALA A 295 -3.60 -6.31 -17.67
CA ALA A 295 -2.60 -5.48 -18.33
C ALA A 295 -3.19 -4.21 -18.96
N GLU A 296 -4.36 -4.31 -19.58
CA GLU A 296 -5.08 -3.18 -20.18
C GLU A 296 -5.54 -2.16 -19.13
N LEU A 297 -5.98 -2.61 -17.97
CA LEU A 297 -6.32 -1.73 -16.85
C LEU A 297 -5.07 -1.09 -16.22
N THR A 298 -3.95 -1.81 -16.16
CA THR A 298 -2.71 -1.33 -15.56
C THR A 298 -2.19 -0.06 -16.23
N VAL A 299 -2.20 0.02 -17.56
CA VAL A 299 -1.71 1.19 -18.29
C VAL A 299 -2.62 2.42 -18.17
N ASN A 300 -3.83 2.24 -17.65
CA ASN A 300 -4.80 3.30 -17.37
C ASN A 300 -4.83 3.70 -15.89
N ASP A 301 -4.06 3.04 -15.02
CA ASP A 301 -3.97 3.40 -13.61
C ASP A 301 -3.02 4.59 -13.41
N GLY A 302 -3.46 5.60 -12.66
CA GLY A 302 -2.69 6.83 -12.44
C GLY A 302 -1.35 6.62 -11.75
N SER A 303 -1.15 5.51 -11.05
CA SER A 303 0.12 5.18 -10.38
C SER A 303 1.26 4.96 -11.37
N ILE A 304 0.96 4.50 -12.58
CA ILE A 304 1.97 4.19 -13.61
C ILE A 304 2.77 5.43 -14.06
N ILE A 305 2.18 6.63 -13.92
CA ILE A 305 2.77 7.90 -14.38
C ILE A 305 4.12 8.18 -13.70
N TYR A 306 4.29 7.70 -12.48
CA TYR A 306 5.51 7.91 -11.70
C TYR A 306 6.50 6.75 -11.77
N ASN A 307 6.21 5.70 -12.59
CA ASN A 307 7.16 4.61 -12.78
C ASN A 307 8.38 5.07 -13.58
N PRO A 308 9.62 4.70 -13.21
CA PRO A 308 10.84 5.14 -13.89
C PRO A 308 10.90 4.75 -15.38
N THR A 309 10.33 3.61 -15.72
CA THR A 309 10.29 3.08 -17.09
C THR A 309 8.85 3.10 -17.58
N GLU A 310 8.58 3.72 -18.73
CA GLU A 310 7.27 3.62 -19.37
C GLU A 310 6.92 2.15 -19.62
N ALA A 311 5.65 1.78 -19.37
CA ALA A 311 5.20 0.43 -19.58
C ALA A 311 3.98 0.38 -20.50
N SER A 312 4.10 -0.38 -21.57
CA SER A 312 3.01 -0.73 -22.48
C SER A 312 2.14 -1.86 -21.94
N ILE A 313 1.01 -2.15 -22.58
CA ILE A 313 0.18 -3.32 -22.28
C ILE A 313 0.99 -4.60 -22.39
N GLU A 314 1.87 -4.72 -23.38
CA GLU A 314 2.69 -5.92 -23.59
C GLU A 314 3.76 -6.09 -22.47
N ASP A 315 4.33 -4.98 -21.99
CA ASP A 315 5.25 -5.02 -20.84
C ASP A 315 4.53 -5.45 -19.56
N ALA A 316 3.37 -4.88 -19.29
CA ALA A 316 2.53 -5.28 -18.15
C ALA A 316 2.16 -6.77 -18.25
N LEU A 317 1.77 -7.24 -19.43
CA LEU A 317 1.45 -8.65 -19.67
C LEU A 317 2.68 -9.55 -19.49
N ALA A 318 3.86 -9.10 -19.92
CA ALA A 318 5.11 -9.84 -19.71
C ALA A 318 5.44 -9.98 -18.20
N ILE A 319 5.26 -8.91 -17.41
CA ILE A 319 5.43 -8.95 -15.96
C ILE A 319 4.44 -9.92 -15.33
N LEU A 320 3.16 -9.87 -15.70
CA LEU A 320 2.12 -10.77 -15.21
C LEU A 320 2.46 -12.24 -15.51
N ARG A 321 2.94 -12.55 -16.72
CA ARG A 321 3.39 -13.92 -17.10
C ARG A 321 4.60 -14.38 -16.30
N ARG A 322 5.52 -13.49 -15.95
CA ARG A 322 6.68 -13.85 -15.09
C ARG A 322 6.25 -14.09 -13.65
N ALA A 323 5.19 -13.45 -13.18
CA ALA A 323 4.61 -13.69 -11.86
C ALA A 323 3.63 -14.88 -11.83
N TRP A 324 3.39 -15.53 -12.97
CA TRP A 324 2.39 -16.60 -13.10
C TRP A 324 2.77 -17.87 -12.35
N ILE A 325 4.04 -18.34 -12.49
CA ILE A 325 4.57 -19.60 -11.90
C ILE A 325 5.81 -19.31 -11.06
#